data_3bae1bf2ff3a6e946433b34948b360b5
#
_entry.id   3bae1bf2ff3a6e946433b34948b360b5
#
_cell.length_a   1.000
_cell.length_b   1.000
_cell.length_c   1.000
_cell.angle_alpha   90.00
_cell.angle_beta   90.00
_cell.angle_gamma   90.00
#
_symmetry.space_group_name_H-M   'P 1'
#
loop_
_entity.id
_entity.type
_entity.pdbx_description
1 polymer ?
#
loop_
_entity_poly.entity_id
_entity_poly.type
_entity_poly.pdbx_seq_one_letter_code
_entity_poly.pdbx_strand_id
1 'polypeptide(L)'
;MKGSEAKMTGFMEGADKRYVIPVYQRKYEWKYENCRQLYDDLKKIVIDGRDSHFFGSIVSAIVPNGSKIEYHIIDGQQRLTTVTLLLLAIRNLIAQGKVTTDEDKLDEQISQRFLISPWASEDDKIKLRPVKSD
;
A
#
# COMPACT_ATOMS: atom_id res chain seq x y z
N MET A 1 -5.83 -23.11 -1.15
CA MET A 1 -5.66 -21.66 -1.35
C MET A 1 -5.03 -21.44 -2.71
N LYS A 2 -5.69 -20.66 -3.53
CA LYS A 2 -5.11 -20.32 -4.83
C LYS A 2 -4.30 -19.03 -4.70
N GLY A 3 -3.01 -19.08 -5.05
CA GLY A 3 -2.24 -17.89 -5.24
C GLY A 3 -2.58 -17.25 -6.59
N SER A 4 -2.62 -15.96 -6.65
CA SER A 4 -2.76 -15.24 -7.91
C SER A 4 -1.63 -14.22 -8.02
N GLU A 5 -1.12 -14.08 -9.23
CA GLU A 5 -0.10 -13.08 -9.50
C GLU A 5 -0.77 -11.76 -9.84
N ALA A 6 -0.34 -10.67 -9.18
CA ALA A 6 -0.86 -9.34 -9.44
C ALA A 6 0.23 -8.32 -9.14
N LYS A 7 0.14 -7.17 -9.81
CA LYS A 7 1.01 -6.04 -9.50
C LYS A 7 0.60 -5.45 -8.15
N MET A 8 1.58 -5.00 -7.36
CA MET A 8 1.31 -4.37 -6.06
C MET A 8 0.32 -3.22 -6.19
N THR A 9 0.50 -2.35 -7.18
CA THR A 9 -0.41 -1.23 -7.41
C THR A 9 -1.82 -1.69 -7.74
N GLY A 10 -1.97 -2.75 -8.54
CA GLY A 10 -3.27 -3.32 -8.84
C GLY A 10 -3.95 -3.91 -7.62
N PHE A 11 -3.18 -4.56 -6.74
CA PHE A 11 -3.72 -5.08 -5.48
C PHE A 11 -4.21 -3.95 -4.57
N MET A 12 -3.46 -2.85 -4.49
CA MET A 12 -3.79 -1.72 -3.62
C MET A 12 -4.89 -0.82 -4.17
N GLU A 13 -5.14 -0.86 -5.47
CA GLU A 13 -6.08 0.04 -6.13
C GLU A 13 -7.51 -0.45 -5.97
N GLY A 14 -8.45 0.49 -5.82
CA GLY A 14 -9.87 0.18 -5.73
C GLY A 14 -10.53 0.87 -4.54
N ALA A 15 -11.69 1.51 -4.78
CA ALA A 15 -12.37 2.31 -3.77
C ALA A 15 -13.07 1.47 -2.69
N ASP A 16 -13.46 0.23 -3.04
CA ASP A 16 -14.23 -0.62 -2.14
C ASP A 16 -13.37 -1.61 -1.36
N LYS A 17 -12.06 -1.48 -1.47
CA LYS A 17 -11.11 -2.39 -0.82
C LYS A 17 -10.57 -1.81 0.46
N ARG A 18 -10.35 -2.67 1.43
CA ARG A 18 -9.74 -2.32 2.70
C ARG A 18 -8.74 -3.41 3.09
N TYR A 19 -7.60 -2.99 3.60
CA TYR A 19 -6.51 -3.89 3.98
C TYR A 19 -6.34 -3.84 5.47
N VAL A 20 -6.58 -4.98 6.15
CA VAL A 20 -6.56 -5.07 7.60
C VAL A 20 -5.36 -5.90 8.02
N ILE A 21 -4.56 -5.36 8.94
CA ILE A 21 -3.49 -6.12 9.58
C ILE A 21 -4.03 -6.56 10.93
N PRO A 22 -4.31 -7.85 11.12
CA PRO A 22 -4.93 -8.34 12.36
C PRO A 22 -4.04 -8.16 13.57
N VAL A 23 -4.67 -8.02 14.74
CA VAL A 23 -3.96 -7.75 16.00
C VAL A 23 -3.01 -8.86 16.41
N TYR A 24 -3.27 -10.09 16.00
CA TYR A 24 -2.43 -11.23 16.34
C TYR A 24 -1.18 -11.34 15.47
N GLN A 25 -1.04 -10.47 14.50
CA GLN A 25 0.13 -10.46 13.61
C GLN A 25 1.22 -9.56 14.18
N ARG A 26 2.40 -9.63 13.57
CA ARG A 26 3.55 -8.86 14.03
C ARG A 26 3.32 -7.37 13.93
N LYS A 27 3.86 -6.62 14.89
CA LYS A 27 3.98 -5.17 14.77
C LYS A 27 4.91 -4.83 13.62
N TYR A 28 4.83 -3.60 13.13
CA TYR A 28 5.75 -3.14 12.11
C TYR A 28 7.18 -3.14 12.66
N GLU A 29 8.03 -3.99 12.08
CA GLU A 29 9.39 -4.21 12.56
C GLU A 29 10.47 -3.85 11.55
N TRP A 30 10.10 -3.41 10.36
CA TRP A 30 11.08 -3.02 9.37
C TRP A 30 11.89 -1.83 9.87
N LYS A 31 13.22 -1.96 9.74
CA LYS A 31 14.19 -0.92 10.11
C LYS A 31 14.60 -0.16 8.87
N TYR A 32 15.43 0.84 9.05
CA TYR A 32 15.94 1.67 7.98
C TYR A 32 16.52 0.83 6.83
N GLU A 33 17.31 -0.18 7.14
CA GLU A 33 17.95 -1.02 6.14
C GLU A 33 16.94 -1.76 5.26
N ASN A 34 15.84 -2.22 5.83
CA ASN A 34 14.77 -2.89 5.08
C ASN A 34 14.08 -1.92 4.13
N CYS A 35 13.75 -0.75 4.61
CA CYS A 35 13.10 0.28 3.80
C CYS A 35 14.04 0.79 2.70
N ARG A 36 15.32 0.95 3.02
CA ARG A 36 16.33 1.39 2.06
C ARG A 36 16.50 0.36 0.95
N GLN A 37 16.50 -0.93 1.30
CA GLN A 37 16.61 -1.99 0.31
C GLN A 37 15.44 -1.97 -0.68
N LEU A 38 14.23 -1.81 -0.17
CA LEU A 38 13.05 -1.69 -1.02
C LEU A 38 13.16 -0.47 -1.96
N TYR A 39 13.57 0.66 -1.41
CA TYR A 39 13.74 1.89 -2.19
C TYR A 39 14.79 1.71 -3.29
N ASP A 40 15.93 1.11 -2.96
CA ASP A 40 17.01 0.88 -3.92
C ASP A 40 16.57 -0.11 -5.01
N ASP A 41 15.79 -1.13 -4.65
CA ASP A 41 15.25 -2.08 -5.62
C ASP A 41 14.30 -1.39 -6.60
N LEU A 42 13.47 -0.48 -6.11
CA LEU A 42 12.57 0.32 -6.97
C LEU A 42 13.35 1.23 -7.91
N LYS A 43 14.41 1.86 -7.41
CA LYS A 43 15.28 2.71 -8.24
C LYS A 43 15.94 1.90 -9.37
N LYS A 44 16.38 0.68 -9.08
CA LYS A 44 16.98 -0.19 -10.10
C LYS A 44 16.01 -0.53 -11.21
N ILE A 45 14.74 -0.71 -10.91
CA ILE A 45 13.73 -0.97 -11.94
C ILE A 45 13.69 0.18 -12.94
N VAL A 46 13.69 1.40 -12.43
CA VAL A 46 13.65 2.60 -13.28
C VAL A 46 14.94 2.77 -14.07
N ILE A 47 16.10 2.62 -13.42
CA ILE A 47 17.42 2.81 -14.05
C ILE A 47 17.67 1.74 -15.11
N ASP A 48 17.34 0.47 -14.82
CA ASP A 48 17.58 -0.64 -15.73
C ASP A 48 16.50 -0.81 -16.79
N GLY A 49 15.44 -0.01 -16.74
CA GLY A 49 14.33 -0.08 -17.68
C GLY A 49 13.51 -1.36 -17.55
N ARG A 50 13.46 -1.95 -16.38
CA ARG A 50 12.66 -3.16 -16.13
C ARG A 50 11.18 -2.80 -16.01
N ASP A 51 10.33 -3.70 -16.49
CA ASP A 51 8.88 -3.51 -16.40
C ASP A 51 8.33 -3.81 -15.01
N SER A 52 9.00 -4.70 -14.27
CA SER A 52 8.49 -5.14 -12.96
C SER A 52 9.61 -5.74 -12.11
N HIS A 53 9.31 -5.87 -10.82
CA HIS A 53 10.19 -6.50 -9.84
C HIS A 53 9.34 -7.33 -8.88
N PHE A 54 9.82 -8.53 -8.57
CA PHE A 54 9.15 -9.40 -7.60
C PHE A 54 9.63 -9.06 -6.19
N PHE A 55 8.71 -8.55 -5.36
CA PHE A 55 9.01 -8.18 -3.97
C PHE A 55 8.72 -9.28 -2.97
N GLY A 56 8.26 -10.43 -3.41
CA GLY A 56 7.72 -11.47 -2.58
C GLY A 56 6.21 -11.50 -2.63
N SER A 57 5.62 -12.45 -1.93
CA SER A 57 4.17 -12.65 -1.96
C SER A 57 3.48 -11.90 -0.85
N ILE A 58 2.24 -11.50 -1.11
CA ILE A 58 1.31 -11.05 -0.08
C ILE A 58 0.21 -12.10 -0.01
N VAL A 59 -0.03 -12.63 1.19
CA VAL A 59 -1.08 -13.60 1.42
C VAL A 59 -2.18 -12.93 2.23
N SER A 60 -3.40 -13.01 1.74
CA SER A 60 -4.55 -12.40 2.41
C SER A 60 -5.74 -13.35 2.42
N ALA A 61 -6.59 -13.20 3.42
CA ALA A 61 -7.90 -13.82 3.46
C ALA A 61 -8.95 -12.77 3.13
N ILE A 62 -9.86 -13.10 2.22
CA ILE A 62 -10.91 -12.18 1.79
C ILE A 62 -12.10 -12.32 2.75
N VAL A 63 -12.52 -11.21 3.34
CA VAL A 63 -13.64 -11.18 4.26
C VAL A 63 -14.66 -10.14 3.76
N PRO A 64 -15.82 -10.59 3.24
CA PRO A 64 -16.86 -9.64 2.83
C PRO A 64 -17.41 -8.89 4.04
N ASN A 65 -17.63 -7.58 3.87
CA ASN A 65 -18.19 -6.73 4.92
C ASN A 65 -19.14 -5.72 4.28
N GLY A 66 -20.40 -6.12 4.12
CA GLY A 66 -21.40 -5.32 3.43
C GLY A 66 -21.06 -5.16 1.95
N SER A 67 -21.04 -3.94 1.46
CA SER A 67 -20.65 -3.63 0.07
C SER A 67 -19.14 -3.56 -0.13
N LYS A 68 -18.36 -3.75 0.94
CA LYS A 68 -16.90 -3.64 0.92
C LYS A 68 -16.25 -4.99 1.03
N ILE A 69 -15.02 -5.08 0.53
CA ILE A 69 -14.19 -6.27 0.65
C ILE A 69 -13.00 -5.93 1.54
N GLU A 70 -12.84 -6.71 2.61
CA GLU A 70 -11.67 -6.61 3.48
C GLU A 70 -10.67 -7.70 3.13
N TYR A 71 -9.42 -7.29 2.98
CA TYR A 71 -8.30 -8.21 2.81
C TYR A 71 -7.55 -8.25 4.12
N HIS A 72 -7.65 -9.36 4.84
CA HIS A 72 -6.92 -9.57 6.08
C HIS A 72 -5.54 -10.11 5.72
N ILE A 73 -4.52 -9.30 5.92
CA ILE A 73 -3.16 -9.61 5.46
C ILE A 73 -2.52 -10.60 6.43
N ILE A 74 -2.22 -11.80 5.92
CA ILE A 74 -1.61 -12.87 6.69
C ILE A 74 -0.10 -12.83 6.57
N ASP A 75 0.41 -12.57 5.36
CA ASP A 75 1.85 -12.47 5.09
C ASP A 75 2.10 -11.29 4.17
N GLY A 76 3.27 -10.68 4.30
CA GLY A 76 3.65 -9.49 3.55
C GLY A 76 3.21 -8.18 4.19
N GLN A 77 2.87 -8.20 5.48
CA GLN A 77 2.37 -7.03 6.22
C GLN A 77 3.40 -5.89 6.24
N GLN A 78 4.67 -6.21 6.51
CA GLN A 78 5.73 -5.21 6.58
C GLN A 78 5.90 -4.52 5.22
N ARG A 79 5.89 -5.31 4.17
CA ARG A 79 6.07 -4.84 2.81
C ARG A 79 4.92 -3.94 2.37
N LEU A 80 3.69 -4.37 2.60
CA LEU A 80 2.51 -3.58 2.24
C LEU A 80 2.48 -2.25 3.00
N THR A 81 2.78 -2.30 4.30
CA THR A 81 2.85 -1.10 5.13
C THR A 81 3.93 -0.14 4.61
N THR A 82 5.11 -0.66 4.28
CA THR A 82 6.21 0.17 3.79
C THR A 82 5.87 0.81 2.44
N VAL A 83 5.28 0.07 1.52
CA VAL A 83 4.85 0.63 0.22
C VAL A 83 3.81 1.73 0.43
N THR A 84 2.86 1.50 1.34
CA THR A 84 1.85 2.51 1.68
C THR A 84 2.49 3.78 2.23
N LEU A 85 3.47 3.63 3.14
CA LEU A 85 4.19 4.76 3.71
C LEU A 85 5.00 5.51 2.64
N LEU A 86 5.60 4.79 1.71
CA LEU A 86 6.35 5.41 0.61
C LEU A 86 5.41 6.24 -0.28
N LEU A 87 4.26 5.70 -0.64
CA LEU A 87 3.27 6.43 -1.44
C LEU A 87 2.76 7.66 -0.70
N LEU A 88 2.53 7.55 0.60
CA LEU A 88 2.12 8.68 1.43
C LEU A 88 3.21 9.76 1.46
N ALA A 89 4.48 9.36 1.59
CA ALA A 89 5.60 10.31 1.60
C ALA A 89 5.70 11.06 0.26
N ILE A 90 5.58 10.36 -0.86
CA ILE A 90 5.59 10.97 -2.18
C ILE A 90 4.43 11.96 -2.32
N ARG A 91 3.23 11.54 -1.94
CA ARG A 91 2.04 12.39 -1.97
C ARG A 91 2.26 13.68 -1.16
N ASN A 92 2.80 13.55 0.04
CA ASN A 92 3.02 14.70 0.91
C ASN A 92 4.06 15.67 0.35
N LEU A 93 5.15 15.15 -0.24
CA LEU A 93 6.18 15.99 -0.83
C LEU A 93 5.63 16.79 -2.02
N ILE A 94 4.79 16.19 -2.84
CA ILE A 94 4.15 16.86 -3.97
C ILE A 94 3.16 17.92 -3.46
N ALA A 95 2.32 17.57 -2.50
CA ALA A 95 1.32 18.49 -1.94
C ALA A 95 1.97 19.70 -1.28
N GLN A 96 3.16 19.53 -0.67
CA GLN A 96 3.91 20.61 -0.04
C GLN A 96 4.76 21.43 -1.02
N GLY A 97 4.76 21.06 -2.30
CA GLY A 97 5.54 21.77 -3.30
C GLY A 97 7.03 21.50 -3.26
N LYS A 98 7.48 20.50 -2.49
CA LYS A 98 8.91 20.18 -2.36
C LYS A 98 9.43 19.35 -3.52
N VAL A 99 8.54 18.68 -4.24
CA VAL A 99 8.85 17.88 -5.42
C VAL A 99 7.86 18.26 -6.50
N THR A 100 8.35 18.42 -7.73
CA THR A 100 7.50 18.67 -8.87
C THR A 100 7.38 17.42 -9.73
N THR A 101 6.27 17.31 -10.46
CA THR A 101 6.00 16.16 -11.32
C THR A 101 5.35 16.66 -12.61
N ASP A 102 5.58 15.94 -13.70
CA ASP A 102 4.93 16.21 -14.99
C ASP A 102 3.48 15.75 -15.00
N GLU A 103 3.11 14.85 -14.11
CA GLU A 103 1.75 14.33 -13.97
C GLU A 103 0.91 15.32 -13.16
N ASP A 104 -0.16 15.86 -13.77
CA ASP A 104 -1.03 16.80 -13.09
C ASP A 104 -1.79 16.12 -11.95
N LYS A 105 -1.82 16.76 -10.79
CA LYS A 105 -2.54 16.29 -9.60
C LYS A 105 -2.14 14.88 -9.18
N LEU A 106 -0.88 14.53 -9.32
CA LEU A 106 -0.40 13.19 -8.95
C LEU A 106 -0.61 12.89 -7.46
N ASP A 107 -0.48 13.90 -6.60
CA ASP A 107 -0.75 13.75 -5.16
C ASP A 107 -2.19 13.33 -4.89
N GLU A 108 -3.16 13.93 -5.57
CA GLU A 108 -4.56 13.54 -5.44
C GLU A 108 -4.81 12.14 -6.00
N GLN A 109 -4.18 11.80 -7.13
CA GLN A 109 -4.30 10.47 -7.72
C GLN A 109 -3.76 9.39 -6.78
N ILE A 110 -2.61 9.62 -6.17
CA ILE A 110 -2.03 8.68 -5.20
C ILE A 110 -2.99 8.48 -4.02
N SER A 111 -3.51 9.57 -3.47
CA SER A 111 -4.45 9.50 -2.36
C SER A 111 -5.69 8.68 -2.69
N GLN A 112 -6.32 8.99 -3.82
CA GLN A 112 -7.61 8.39 -4.19
C GLN A 112 -7.48 6.94 -4.65
N ARG A 113 -6.37 6.59 -5.28
CA ARG A 113 -6.16 5.23 -5.78
C ARG A 113 -5.67 4.26 -4.71
N PHE A 114 -4.77 4.71 -3.84
CA PHE A 114 -4.03 3.78 -2.98
C PHE A 114 -4.20 3.99 -1.49
N LEU A 115 -4.48 5.20 -1.04
CA LEU A 115 -4.42 5.54 0.38
C LEU A 115 -5.78 5.66 1.04
N ILE A 116 -6.76 6.18 0.34
CA ILE A 116 -8.09 6.43 0.90
C ILE A 116 -9.18 5.92 -0.01
N SER A 117 -10.35 5.69 0.59
CA SER A 117 -11.60 5.43 -0.14
C SER A 117 -12.42 6.72 -0.10
N PRO A 118 -12.40 7.55 -1.16
CA PRO A 118 -12.94 8.91 -1.10
C PRO A 118 -14.45 8.98 -0.85
N TRP A 119 -15.17 7.91 -1.18
CA TRP A 119 -16.62 7.85 -1.01
C TRP A 119 -17.06 7.20 0.29
N ALA A 120 -16.12 6.74 1.13
CA ALA A 120 -16.42 6.09 2.40
C ALA A 120 -16.65 7.13 3.50
N SER A 121 -17.29 6.68 4.61
CA SER A 121 -17.40 7.51 5.81
C SER A 121 -16.01 7.83 6.38
N GLU A 122 -15.94 8.82 7.27
CA GLU A 122 -14.67 9.20 7.88
C GLU A 122 -13.99 8.03 8.59
N ASP A 123 -14.79 7.17 9.25
CA ASP A 123 -14.23 6.01 9.94
C ASP A 123 -13.65 4.95 9.01
N ASP A 124 -14.12 4.91 7.77
CA ASP A 124 -13.76 3.87 6.80
C ASP A 124 -12.85 4.39 5.69
N LYS A 125 -12.42 5.63 5.77
CA LYS A 125 -11.75 6.31 4.66
C LYS A 125 -10.34 5.79 4.39
N ILE A 126 -9.59 5.41 5.42
CA ILE A 126 -8.22 4.92 5.28
C ILE A 126 -8.24 3.45 4.89
N LYS A 127 -7.54 3.10 3.81
CA LYS A 127 -7.55 1.74 3.27
C LYS A 127 -6.74 0.76 4.10
N LEU A 128 -5.53 1.13 4.50
CA LEU A 128 -4.68 0.25 5.31
C LEU A 128 -4.97 0.49 6.78
N ARG A 129 -5.43 -0.52 7.48
CA ARG A 129 -5.88 -0.43 8.87
C ARG A 129 -5.23 -1.48 9.74
N PRO A 130 -4.15 -1.14 10.44
CA PRO A 130 -3.65 -2.03 11.48
C PRO A 130 -4.66 -2.07 12.63
N VAL A 131 -4.98 -3.28 13.09
CA VAL A 131 -5.85 -3.45 14.24
C VAL A 131 -5.02 -3.20 15.49
N LYS A 132 -5.50 -2.32 16.36
CA LYS A 132 -4.79 -2.01 17.61
C LYS A 132 -4.82 -3.22 18.54
N SER A 133 -3.67 -3.51 19.13
CA SER A 133 -3.61 -4.47 20.23
C SER A 133 -4.05 -3.78 21.52
N ASP A 134 -4.87 -4.48 22.27
CA ASP A 134 -5.30 -3.99 23.58
C ASP A 134 -4.19 -4.20 24.63
#